data_ebd1783bf95f1e0e571a07b00b7b3479
#
_entry.id   ebd1783bf95f1e0e571a07b00b7b3479
#
_cell.length_a   1.000
_cell.length_b   1.000
_cell.length_c   1.000
_cell.angle_alpha   90.00
_cell.angle_beta   90.00
_cell.angle_gamma   90.00
#
_symmetry.space_group_name_H-M   'P 1'
#
loop_
_entity.id
_entity.type
_entity.pdbx_description
1 polymer ?
#
loop_
_entity_poly.entity_id
_entity_poly.type
_entity_poly.pdbx_seq_one_letter_code
_entity_poly.pdbx_strand_id
1 'polypeptide(L)'
;MPITLLWEEGLCLASSVALAEKDGKMSDALSVIHNHKSVRSFTGQGVSKDVLDKIIRAGMAAPTAVNMQPWAFVVVTDRKTLDALAAGLPYAKMLDKAGAAIIVCAIPEKAYEKSLELAVIDSTCSSENILLAAEALGLGAVWTAAYPYKDRMDVARKVLNIPQDIIPLNVIPVGHPTGADKSKEKYKPENIHWEKWYLHGLKKVPDKKEVKTRYRGPFQD
;
A
#
# COMPACT_ATOMS: atom_id res chain seq x y z
N MET A 1 43.99 39.95 22.05
CA MET A 1 42.55 40.14 21.81
C MET A 1 42.04 38.92 21.09
N PRO A 2 41.21 38.07 21.68
CA PRO A 2 40.65 36.92 20.98
C PRO A 2 39.31 37.33 20.35
N ILE A 3 39.13 36.92 19.11
CA ILE A 3 37.91 37.08 18.32
C ILE A 3 36.96 35.93 18.68
N THR A 4 35.85 36.30 19.31
CA THR A 4 34.76 35.38 19.65
C THR A 4 33.92 35.12 18.39
N LEU A 5 33.97 33.92 17.84
CA LEU A 5 33.03 33.43 16.82
C LEU A 5 31.77 32.98 17.53
N LEU A 6 30.69 33.76 17.39
CA LEU A 6 29.34 33.38 17.79
C LEU A 6 28.77 32.44 16.71
N TRP A 7 28.40 31.25 17.12
CA TRP A 7 27.67 30.27 16.30
C TRP A 7 26.19 30.67 16.28
N GLU A 8 25.71 31.12 15.11
CA GLU A 8 24.30 31.23 14.82
C GLU A 8 23.80 29.90 14.21
N GLU A 9 23.56 28.88 15.00
CA GLU A 9 22.92 27.63 14.59
C GLU A 9 21.55 27.45 15.25
N GLY A 10 20.79 28.48 15.45
CA GLY A 10 19.48 28.40 16.12
C GLY A 10 18.24 28.70 15.24
N LEU A 11 18.41 29.22 14.03
CA LEU A 11 17.25 29.79 13.28
C LEU A 11 16.74 28.95 12.08
N CYS A 12 17.40 27.89 11.69
CA CYS A 12 16.98 27.14 10.49
C CYS A 12 15.98 25.99 10.75
N LEU A 13 15.90 25.47 11.97
CA LEU A 13 14.97 24.38 12.31
C LEU A 13 13.59 24.87 12.77
N ALA A 14 13.49 26.09 13.30
CA ALA A 14 12.22 26.64 13.76
C ALA A 14 11.31 27.12 12.59
N SER A 15 11.89 27.49 11.45
CA SER A 15 11.12 28.00 10.30
C SER A 15 10.46 26.90 9.47
N SER A 16 11.03 25.69 9.43
CA SER A 16 10.43 24.54 8.71
C SER A 16 9.26 23.90 9.46
N VAL A 17 9.27 23.93 10.79
CA VAL A 17 8.15 23.46 11.61
C VAL A 17 7.00 24.47 11.62
N ALA A 18 7.30 25.79 11.64
CA ALA A 18 6.28 26.84 11.64
C ALA A 18 5.55 27.00 10.31
N LEU A 19 6.13 26.56 9.18
CA LEU A 19 5.46 26.56 7.86
C LEU A 19 4.45 25.44 7.71
N ALA A 20 4.58 24.34 8.48
CA ALA A 20 3.63 23.22 8.46
C ALA A 20 2.33 23.51 9.25
N GLU A 21 2.33 24.51 10.12
CA GLU A 21 1.14 24.88 10.94
C GLU A 21 0.21 25.90 10.29
N LYS A 22 0.57 26.51 9.16
CA LYS A 22 -0.18 27.63 8.57
C LYS A 22 -1.22 27.28 7.52
N ASP A 23 -1.16 26.07 6.94
CA ASP A 23 -2.16 25.60 5.98
C ASP A 23 -2.78 24.30 6.48
N GLY A 24 -4.00 24.40 6.99
CA GLY A 24 -4.97 23.35 7.25
C GLY A 24 -4.45 21.92 7.30
N LYS A 25 -4.02 21.44 8.49
CA LYS A 25 -3.95 20.03 8.88
C LYS A 25 -3.44 19.05 7.81
N MET A 26 -2.22 19.23 7.35
CA MET A 26 -1.47 18.09 6.84
C MET A 26 -1.16 17.19 8.03
N SER A 27 -1.74 16.00 8.05
CA SER A 27 -1.41 15.02 9.07
C SER A 27 0.09 14.72 8.96
N ASP A 28 0.81 14.80 10.10
CA ASP A 28 2.20 14.39 10.19
C ASP A 28 2.37 13.00 9.54
N ALA A 29 3.39 12.80 8.73
CA ALA A 29 3.63 11.56 8.00
C ALA A 29 3.65 10.33 8.93
N LEU A 30 4.24 10.46 10.13
CA LEU A 30 4.25 9.38 11.12
C LEU A 30 2.83 9.08 11.62
N SER A 31 2.00 10.10 11.85
CA SER A 31 0.60 9.90 12.22
C SER A 31 -0.17 9.13 11.15
N VAL A 32 0.02 9.44 9.88
CA VAL A 32 -0.60 8.69 8.76
C VAL A 32 -0.17 7.23 8.79
N ILE A 33 1.13 6.96 8.91
CA ILE A 33 1.70 5.61 8.95
C ILE A 33 1.16 4.81 10.14
N HIS A 34 1.11 5.41 11.34
CA HIS A 34 0.63 4.72 12.54
C HIS A 34 -0.89 4.51 12.55
N ASN A 35 -1.66 5.45 12.01
CA ASN A 35 -3.12 5.37 11.96
C ASN A 35 -3.62 4.50 10.81
N HIS A 36 -2.78 4.27 9.78
CA HIS A 36 -3.15 3.45 8.63
C HIS A 36 -3.63 2.05 9.05
N LYS A 37 -4.74 1.67 8.47
CA LYS A 37 -5.42 0.39 8.73
C LYS A 37 -6.08 -0.15 7.48
N SER A 38 -6.26 -1.45 7.43
CA SER A 38 -7.06 -2.09 6.38
C SER A 38 -8.53 -1.80 6.60
N VAL A 39 -9.11 -0.91 5.79
CA VAL A 39 -10.54 -0.56 5.83
C VAL A 39 -11.32 -1.48 4.90
N ARG A 40 -12.36 -2.13 5.44
CA ARG A 40 -13.23 -3.05 4.70
C ARG A 40 -14.70 -2.67 4.77
N SER A 41 -15.02 -1.61 5.52
CA SER A 41 -16.37 -1.13 5.74
C SER A 41 -16.51 0.28 5.15
N PHE A 42 -17.16 0.37 3.99
CA PHE A 42 -17.33 1.61 3.23
C PHE A 42 -18.78 2.08 3.23
N THR A 43 -19.00 3.39 3.04
CA THR A 43 -20.32 4.01 3.04
C THR A 43 -21.09 3.84 1.73
N GLY A 44 -20.42 3.46 0.64
CA GLY A 44 -20.98 3.44 -0.71
C GLY A 44 -20.84 4.77 -1.46
N GLN A 45 -20.36 5.83 -0.82
CA GLN A 45 -20.13 7.11 -1.48
C GLN A 45 -19.01 7.01 -2.50
N GLY A 46 -19.19 7.60 -3.68
CA GLY A 46 -18.18 7.67 -4.74
C GLY A 46 -16.97 8.53 -4.33
N VAL A 47 -15.83 8.25 -4.94
CA VAL A 47 -14.59 9.04 -4.80
C VAL A 47 -14.36 9.82 -6.07
N SER A 48 -14.11 11.13 -5.97
CA SER A 48 -13.91 11.99 -7.14
C SER A 48 -12.61 11.67 -7.88
N LYS A 49 -12.56 11.94 -9.18
CA LYS A 49 -11.38 11.73 -10.01
C LYS A 49 -10.17 12.50 -9.51
N ASP A 50 -10.36 13.75 -9.05
CA ASP A 50 -9.27 14.59 -8.53
C ASP A 50 -8.63 14.00 -7.27
N VAL A 51 -9.42 13.38 -6.41
CA VAL A 51 -8.92 12.69 -5.22
C VAL A 51 -8.16 11.41 -5.61
N LEU A 52 -8.70 10.64 -6.55
CA LEU A 52 -8.03 9.44 -7.08
C LEU A 52 -6.72 9.79 -7.79
N ASP A 53 -6.66 10.89 -8.55
CA ASP A 53 -5.43 11.36 -9.18
C ASP A 53 -4.35 11.71 -8.14
N LYS A 54 -4.72 12.38 -7.03
CA LYS A 54 -3.79 12.65 -5.93
C LYS A 54 -3.22 11.37 -5.32
N ILE A 55 -4.06 10.35 -5.11
CA ILE A 55 -3.64 9.05 -4.57
C ILE A 55 -2.67 8.36 -5.54
N ILE A 56 -2.95 8.37 -6.85
CA ILE A 56 -2.09 7.75 -7.86
C ILE A 56 -0.76 8.48 -7.98
N ARG A 57 -0.75 9.81 -7.93
CA ARG A 57 0.49 10.60 -7.89
C ARG A 57 1.37 10.23 -6.71
N ALA A 58 0.78 10.00 -5.54
CA ALA A 58 1.53 9.49 -4.38
C ALA A 58 2.09 8.09 -4.64
N GLY A 59 1.31 7.20 -5.26
CA GLY A 59 1.79 5.89 -5.70
C GLY A 59 2.99 6.00 -6.66
N MET A 60 2.93 6.89 -7.64
CA MET A 60 4.02 7.13 -8.60
C MET A 60 5.27 7.77 -7.98
N ALA A 61 5.17 8.34 -6.78
CA ALA A 61 6.31 8.91 -6.06
C ALA A 61 7.14 7.85 -5.32
N ALA A 62 6.75 6.57 -5.37
CA ALA A 62 7.49 5.49 -4.75
C ALA A 62 8.88 5.29 -5.39
N PRO A 63 9.88 4.85 -4.62
CA PRO A 63 11.19 4.51 -5.18
C PRO A 63 11.10 3.25 -6.05
N THR A 64 12.00 3.16 -7.04
CA THR A 64 12.18 1.97 -7.87
C THR A 64 13.65 1.71 -8.15
N ALA A 65 13.99 0.47 -8.45
CA ALA A 65 15.34 0.13 -8.88
C ALA A 65 15.71 0.99 -10.11
N VAL A 66 16.82 1.76 -9.98
CA VAL A 66 17.36 2.65 -11.03
C VAL A 66 16.31 3.59 -11.66
N ASN A 67 15.26 3.93 -10.92
CA ASN A 67 14.14 4.78 -11.36
C ASN A 67 13.38 4.24 -12.59
N MET A 68 13.25 2.92 -12.73
CA MET A 68 12.60 2.27 -13.89
C MET A 68 11.07 2.43 -13.91
N GLN A 69 10.43 2.61 -12.76
CA GLN A 69 8.97 2.81 -12.62
C GLN A 69 8.15 1.72 -13.35
N PRO A 70 8.35 0.43 -13.02
CA PRO A 70 7.79 -0.70 -13.76
C PRO A 70 6.35 -0.99 -13.36
N TRP A 71 5.49 0.01 -13.32
CA TRP A 71 4.10 -0.10 -12.94
C TRP A 71 3.14 0.54 -13.94
N ALA A 72 1.89 0.13 -13.82
CA ALA A 72 0.72 0.80 -14.36
C ALA A 72 -0.44 0.69 -13.36
N PHE A 73 -1.44 1.54 -13.53
CA PHE A 73 -2.61 1.57 -12.66
C PHE A 73 -3.87 1.49 -13.49
N VAL A 74 -4.80 0.61 -13.08
CA VAL A 74 -6.17 0.61 -13.60
C VAL A 74 -7.06 1.17 -12.51
N VAL A 75 -7.76 2.27 -12.79
CA VAL A 75 -8.66 2.93 -11.84
C VAL A 75 -10.08 2.65 -12.25
N VAL A 76 -10.85 2.06 -11.33
CA VAL A 76 -12.23 1.65 -11.55
C VAL A 76 -13.15 2.43 -10.64
N THR A 77 -14.12 3.14 -11.24
CA THR A 77 -15.21 3.84 -10.53
C THR A 77 -16.59 3.36 -11.00
N ASP A 78 -16.64 2.62 -12.12
CA ASP A 78 -17.88 2.04 -12.62
C ASP A 78 -18.38 0.94 -11.68
N ARG A 79 -19.63 1.08 -11.23
CA ARG A 79 -20.24 0.17 -10.26
C ARG A 79 -20.29 -1.27 -10.76
N LYS A 80 -20.66 -1.47 -12.03
CA LYS A 80 -20.75 -2.83 -12.61
C LYS A 80 -19.41 -3.55 -12.62
N THR A 81 -18.34 -2.81 -12.93
CA THR A 81 -16.97 -3.35 -12.94
C THR A 81 -16.50 -3.66 -11.52
N LEU A 82 -16.81 -2.79 -10.54
CA LEU A 82 -16.49 -3.03 -9.13
C LEU A 82 -17.22 -4.27 -8.60
N ASP A 83 -18.51 -4.44 -8.97
CA ASP A 83 -19.31 -5.62 -8.58
C ASP A 83 -18.79 -6.91 -9.24
N ALA A 84 -18.33 -6.84 -10.49
CA ALA A 84 -17.71 -7.98 -11.17
C ALA A 84 -16.40 -8.42 -10.49
N LEU A 85 -15.57 -7.46 -10.06
CA LEU A 85 -14.37 -7.75 -9.27
C LEU A 85 -14.73 -8.35 -7.91
N ALA A 86 -15.74 -7.79 -7.21
CA ALA A 86 -16.22 -8.30 -5.92
C ALA A 86 -16.70 -9.75 -6.01
N ALA A 87 -17.42 -10.09 -7.08
CA ALA A 87 -17.94 -11.44 -7.31
C ALA A 87 -16.84 -12.45 -7.65
N GLY A 88 -15.80 -12.03 -8.38
CA GLY A 88 -14.73 -12.92 -8.85
C GLY A 88 -13.58 -13.10 -7.86
N LEU A 89 -13.36 -12.17 -6.92
CA LEU A 89 -12.22 -12.18 -6.00
C LEU A 89 -12.63 -12.62 -4.59
N PRO A 90 -11.99 -13.64 -3.99
CA PRO A 90 -12.46 -14.25 -2.74
C PRO A 90 -12.41 -13.32 -1.52
N TYR A 91 -11.55 -12.30 -1.53
CA TYR A 91 -11.33 -11.39 -0.40
C TYR A 91 -11.61 -9.92 -0.74
N ALA A 92 -12.37 -9.64 -1.79
CA ALA A 92 -12.66 -8.30 -2.27
C ALA A 92 -14.17 -7.93 -2.21
N LYS A 93 -14.97 -8.62 -1.40
CA LYS A 93 -16.42 -8.37 -1.25
C LYS A 93 -16.75 -6.92 -0.90
N MET A 94 -15.86 -6.24 -0.15
CA MET A 94 -16.04 -4.83 0.22
C MET A 94 -16.10 -3.87 -0.99
N LEU A 95 -15.72 -4.33 -2.18
CA LEU A 95 -15.89 -3.57 -3.42
C LEU A 95 -17.34 -3.23 -3.74
N ASP A 96 -18.31 -3.98 -3.20
CA ASP A 96 -19.75 -3.70 -3.33
C ASP A 96 -20.15 -2.34 -2.73
N LYS A 97 -19.37 -1.85 -1.75
CA LYS A 97 -19.56 -0.57 -1.06
C LYS A 97 -18.37 0.39 -1.19
N ALA A 98 -17.28 -0.02 -1.81
CA ALA A 98 -16.17 0.89 -2.09
C ALA A 98 -16.57 1.92 -3.17
N GLY A 99 -16.04 3.14 -3.05
CA GLY A 99 -16.28 4.22 -4.03
C GLY A 99 -15.46 4.07 -5.30
N ALA A 100 -14.34 3.35 -5.21
CA ALA A 100 -13.44 3.07 -6.33
C ALA A 100 -12.57 1.84 -6.02
N ALA A 101 -11.84 1.37 -7.04
CA ALA A 101 -10.72 0.44 -6.88
C ALA A 101 -9.51 0.94 -7.68
N ILE A 102 -8.31 0.74 -7.15
CA ILE A 102 -7.05 0.95 -7.86
C ILE A 102 -6.37 -0.40 -7.96
N ILE A 103 -6.10 -0.86 -9.19
CA ILE A 103 -5.36 -2.07 -9.46
C ILE A 103 -3.95 -1.67 -9.82
N VAL A 104 -2.99 -2.04 -8.98
CA VAL A 104 -1.57 -1.83 -9.26
C VAL A 104 -1.08 -3.02 -10.08
N CYS A 105 -0.50 -2.71 -11.23
CA CYS A 105 0.01 -3.71 -12.16
C CYS A 105 1.53 -3.58 -12.26
N ALA A 106 2.26 -4.65 -12.04
CA ALA A 106 3.70 -4.71 -12.28
C ALA A 106 3.96 -5.09 -13.75
N ILE A 107 4.99 -4.45 -14.35
CA ILE A 107 5.39 -4.63 -15.75
C ILE A 107 6.85 -5.12 -15.77
N PRO A 108 7.09 -6.45 -15.73
CA PRO A 108 8.46 -7.00 -15.68
C PRO A 108 9.36 -6.47 -16.79
N GLU A 109 8.83 -6.32 -18.00
CA GLU A 109 9.59 -5.83 -19.16
C GLU A 109 10.16 -4.40 -18.96
N LYS A 110 9.55 -3.60 -18.07
CA LYS A 110 10.01 -2.25 -17.70
C LYS A 110 10.93 -2.24 -16.47
N ALA A 111 11.01 -3.35 -15.73
CA ALA A 111 11.85 -3.41 -14.54
C ALA A 111 13.34 -3.47 -14.90
N TYR A 112 14.17 -3.09 -13.93
CA TYR A 112 15.62 -3.27 -14.08
C TYR A 112 15.94 -4.74 -14.35
N GLU A 113 16.75 -5.00 -15.37
CA GLU A 113 17.09 -6.35 -15.89
C GLU A 113 15.85 -7.20 -16.25
N LYS A 114 14.70 -6.58 -16.52
CA LYS A 114 13.42 -7.25 -16.78
C LYS A 114 13.01 -8.24 -15.68
N SER A 115 13.47 -7.98 -14.46
CA SER A 115 13.21 -8.86 -13.32
C SER A 115 11.76 -8.77 -12.86
N LEU A 116 11.08 -9.92 -12.79
CA LEU A 116 9.77 -10.04 -12.19
C LEU A 116 9.78 -9.65 -10.71
N GLU A 117 10.82 -10.05 -9.98
CA GLU A 117 10.97 -9.79 -8.55
C GLU A 117 11.07 -8.29 -8.29
N LEU A 118 11.92 -7.58 -9.06
CA LEU A 118 12.05 -6.13 -8.93
C LEU A 118 10.77 -5.40 -9.37
N ALA A 119 10.11 -5.85 -10.44
CA ALA A 119 8.81 -5.27 -10.83
C ALA A 119 7.78 -5.38 -9.70
N VAL A 120 7.71 -6.52 -9.02
CA VAL A 120 6.81 -6.75 -7.88
C VAL A 120 7.21 -5.91 -6.68
N ILE A 121 8.49 -5.86 -6.31
CA ILE A 121 9.00 -5.06 -5.18
C ILE A 121 8.69 -3.58 -5.40
N ASP A 122 9.04 -3.02 -6.54
CA ASP A 122 8.83 -1.63 -6.89
C ASP A 122 7.33 -1.28 -6.87
N SER A 123 6.48 -2.12 -7.49
CA SER A 123 5.03 -1.93 -7.48
C SER A 123 4.41 -2.09 -6.09
N THR A 124 5.04 -2.85 -5.19
CA THR A 124 4.64 -2.96 -3.77
C THR A 124 4.88 -1.64 -3.05
N CYS A 125 6.02 -0.98 -3.27
CA CYS A 125 6.29 0.36 -2.72
C CYS A 125 5.24 1.37 -3.18
N SER A 126 4.86 1.34 -4.46
CA SER A 126 3.80 2.19 -5.00
C SER A 126 2.44 1.90 -4.34
N SER A 127 2.12 0.63 -4.12
CA SER A 127 0.87 0.23 -3.45
C SER A 127 0.79 0.75 -2.02
N GLU A 128 1.89 0.71 -1.26
CA GLU A 128 1.93 1.26 0.10
C GLU A 128 1.70 2.77 0.09
N ASN A 129 2.33 3.52 -0.81
CA ASN A 129 2.09 4.95 -0.95
C ASN A 129 0.62 5.27 -1.26
N ILE A 130 -0.06 4.44 -2.08
CA ILE A 130 -1.50 4.57 -2.37
C ILE A 130 -2.33 4.41 -1.08
N LEU A 131 -2.01 3.40 -0.26
CA LEU A 131 -2.71 3.16 1.00
C LEU A 131 -2.54 4.31 1.98
N LEU A 132 -1.32 4.82 2.14
CA LEU A 132 -1.00 5.95 3.01
C LEU A 132 -1.65 7.25 2.51
N ALA A 133 -1.65 7.49 1.19
CA ALA A 133 -2.31 8.66 0.61
C ALA A 133 -3.84 8.62 0.83
N ALA A 134 -4.46 7.45 0.74
CA ALA A 134 -5.88 7.32 1.06
C ALA A 134 -6.16 7.68 2.53
N GLU A 135 -5.37 7.18 3.50
CA GLU A 135 -5.49 7.55 4.91
C GLU A 135 -5.28 9.05 5.13
N ALA A 136 -4.24 9.65 4.51
CA ALA A 136 -3.95 11.09 4.61
C ALA A 136 -5.09 11.98 4.09
N LEU A 137 -5.87 11.49 3.13
CA LEU A 137 -7.03 12.17 2.56
C LEU A 137 -8.35 11.85 3.26
N GLY A 138 -8.31 11.16 4.42
CA GLY A 138 -9.49 10.76 5.19
C GLY A 138 -10.32 9.66 4.54
N LEU A 139 -9.75 8.93 3.58
CA LEU A 139 -10.36 7.77 2.95
C LEU A 139 -9.85 6.48 3.61
N GLY A 140 -10.58 5.40 3.38
CA GLY A 140 -10.16 4.05 3.72
C GLY A 140 -9.68 3.31 2.48
N ALA A 141 -8.71 2.42 2.68
CA ALA A 141 -8.24 1.50 1.65
C ALA A 141 -7.80 0.17 2.27
N VAL A 142 -7.67 -0.86 1.43
CA VAL A 142 -7.15 -2.16 1.85
C VAL A 142 -6.45 -2.85 0.69
N TRP A 143 -5.33 -3.51 0.97
CA TRP A 143 -4.65 -4.39 0.05
C TRP A 143 -5.40 -5.72 -0.09
N THR A 144 -5.89 -6.05 -1.29
CA THR A 144 -6.36 -7.40 -1.63
C THR A 144 -5.44 -8.00 -2.68
N ALA A 145 -4.72 -9.06 -2.32
CA ALA A 145 -3.69 -9.64 -3.19
C ALA A 145 -4.31 -10.34 -4.41
N ALA A 146 -3.79 -10.04 -5.60
CA ALA A 146 -4.00 -10.82 -6.80
C ALA A 146 -2.77 -11.70 -7.07
N TYR A 147 -1.59 -11.13 -7.21
CA TYR A 147 -0.33 -11.88 -7.29
C TYR A 147 0.04 -12.46 -5.90
N PRO A 148 0.59 -13.67 -5.79
CA PRO A 148 0.98 -14.59 -6.87
C PRO A 148 -0.12 -15.61 -7.28
N TYR A 149 -1.36 -15.38 -6.95
CA TYR A 149 -2.46 -16.33 -7.15
C TYR A 149 -3.00 -16.25 -8.58
N LYS A 150 -2.77 -17.30 -9.38
CA LYS A 150 -3.14 -17.32 -10.79
C LYS A 150 -4.64 -17.08 -11.00
N ASP A 151 -5.49 -17.74 -10.23
CA ASP A 151 -6.95 -17.60 -10.27
C ASP A 151 -7.41 -16.15 -10.07
N ARG A 152 -6.82 -15.44 -9.12
CA ARG A 152 -7.15 -14.03 -8.83
C ARG A 152 -6.62 -13.09 -9.90
N MET A 153 -5.39 -13.31 -10.38
CA MET A 153 -4.85 -12.53 -11.50
C MET A 153 -5.70 -12.70 -12.76
N ASP A 154 -6.16 -13.92 -13.04
CA ASP A 154 -7.00 -14.21 -14.21
C ASP A 154 -8.37 -13.53 -14.12
N VAL A 155 -8.96 -13.42 -12.91
CA VAL A 155 -10.18 -12.61 -12.69
C VAL A 155 -9.92 -11.14 -13.02
N ALA A 156 -8.87 -10.55 -12.46
CA ALA A 156 -8.54 -9.15 -12.71
C ALA A 156 -8.29 -8.90 -14.21
N ARG A 157 -7.53 -9.77 -14.88
CA ARG A 157 -7.27 -9.70 -16.33
C ARG A 157 -8.56 -9.76 -17.14
N LYS A 158 -9.42 -10.73 -16.83
CA LYS A 158 -10.69 -10.93 -17.57
C LYS A 158 -11.62 -9.73 -17.41
N VAL A 159 -11.77 -9.21 -16.20
CA VAL A 159 -12.70 -8.10 -15.92
C VAL A 159 -12.18 -6.78 -16.49
N LEU A 160 -10.86 -6.56 -16.49
CA LEU A 160 -10.23 -5.28 -16.81
C LEU A 160 -9.45 -5.28 -18.12
N ASN A 161 -9.47 -6.36 -18.88
CA ASN A 161 -8.71 -6.53 -20.14
C ASN A 161 -7.19 -6.30 -19.96
N ILE A 162 -6.63 -6.72 -18.81
CA ILE A 162 -5.19 -6.59 -18.57
C ILE A 162 -4.44 -7.66 -19.37
N PRO A 163 -3.40 -7.29 -20.16
CA PRO A 163 -2.60 -8.22 -20.93
C PRO A 163 -1.95 -9.32 -20.09
N GLN A 164 -1.62 -10.46 -20.71
CA GLN A 164 -1.07 -11.64 -20.02
C GLN A 164 0.34 -11.41 -19.44
N ASP A 165 1.14 -10.58 -20.10
CA ASP A 165 2.49 -10.19 -19.71
C ASP A 165 2.53 -9.15 -18.57
N ILE A 166 1.38 -8.57 -18.24
CA ILE A 166 1.24 -7.63 -17.13
C ILE A 166 0.75 -8.38 -15.89
N ILE A 167 1.33 -8.07 -14.75
CA ILE A 167 1.04 -8.74 -13.48
C ILE A 167 0.09 -7.87 -12.64
N PRO A 168 -1.20 -8.19 -12.53
CA PRO A 168 -2.06 -7.56 -11.54
C PRO A 168 -1.56 -7.92 -10.14
N LEU A 169 -0.87 -6.98 -9.47
CA LEU A 169 -0.26 -7.22 -8.16
C LEU A 169 -1.32 -7.32 -7.08
N ASN A 170 -2.20 -6.33 -7.04
CA ASN A 170 -3.28 -6.25 -6.07
C ASN A 170 -4.47 -5.48 -6.62
N VAL A 171 -5.59 -5.60 -5.92
CA VAL A 171 -6.76 -4.74 -6.09
C VAL A 171 -6.93 -3.98 -4.78
N ILE A 172 -6.93 -2.65 -4.82
CA ILE A 172 -7.05 -1.77 -3.66
C ILE A 172 -8.42 -1.10 -3.70
N PRO A 173 -9.44 -1.61 -2.96
CA PRO A 173 -10.67 -0.87 -2.72
C PRO A 173 -10.37 0.45 -2.00
N VAL A 174 -10.95 1.55 -2.47
CA VAL A 174 -10.82 2.90 -1.91
C VAL A 174 -12.21 3.49 -1.72
N GLY A 175 -12.46 4.16 -0.59
CA GLY A 175 -13.75 4.78 -0.34
C GLY A 175 -13.83 5.49 1.00
N HIS A 176 -14.98 6.09 1.28
CA HIS A 176 -15.26 6.73 2.56
C HIS A 176 -15.52 5.66 3.63
N PRO A 177 -14.71 5.61 4.73
CA PRO A 177 -14.85 4.59 5.75
C PRO A 177 -16.08 4.84 6.63
N THR A 178 -16.71 3.78 7.13
CA THR A 178 -17.79 3.88 8.11
C THR A 178 -17.29 4.15 9.55
N GLY A 179 -15.97 4.02 9.79
CA GLY A 179 -15.38 4.12 11.12
C GLY A 179 -15.36 2.79 11.91
N ALA A 180 -15.89 1.70 11.35
CA ALA A 180 -15.94 0.40 12.04
C ALA A 180 -14.56 -0.29 12.17
N ASP A 181 -13.65 -0.04 11.23
CA ASP A 181 -12.33 -0.65 11.20
C ASP A 181 -11.35 0.08 12.15
N LYS A 182 -10.53 -0.69 12.89
CA LYS A 182 -9.57 -0.14 13.86
C LYS A 182 -8.13 -0.51 13.49
N SER A 183 -7.20 0.40 13.79
CA SER A 183 -5.77 0.12 13.74
C SER A 183 -5.39 -0.96 14.76
N LYS A 184 -4.31 -1.67 14.49
CA LYS A 184 -3.76 -2.71 15.37
C LYS A 184 -2.36 -2.32 15.78
N GLU A 185 -2.03 -2.55 17.06
CA GLU A 185 -0.64 -2.49 17.51
C GLU A 185 0.19 -3.57 16.79
N LYS A 186 1.27 -3.15 16.15
CA LYS A 186 2.12 -4.02 15.32
C LYS A 186 3.58 -4.03 15.78
N TYR A 187 3.94 -3.14 16.73
CA TYR A 187 5.31 -3.04 17.21
C TYR A 187 5.72 -4.32 17.96
N LYS A 188 6.85 -4.87 17.56
CA LYS A 188 7.43 -6.09 18.15
C LYS A 188 8.92 -5.90 18.31
N PRO A 189 9.39 -5.54 19.52
CA PRO A 189 10.82 -5.30 19.75
C PRO A 189 11.69 -6.52 19.44
N GLU A 190 11.14 -7.73 19.56
CA GLU A 190 11.82 -8.97 19.22
C GLU A 190 12.20 -9.11 17.74
N ASN A 191 11.62 -8.29 16.87
CA ASN A 191 11.96 -8.24 15.44
C ASN A 191 13.09 -7.24 15.13
N ILE A 192 13.63 -6.56 16.16
CA ILE A 192 14.66 -5.53 15.98
C ILE A 192 16.00 -6.12 16.42
N HIS A 193 16.96 -6.11 15.51
CA HIS A 193 18.33 -6.55 15.78
C HIS A 193 19.27 -5.36 15.55
N TRP A 194 19.96 -4.93 16.60
CA TRP A 194 20.91 -3.83 16.54
C TRP A 194 22.29 -4.35 16.08
N GLU A 195 22.92 -3.66 15.14
CA GLU A 195 24.21 -3.90 14.50
C GLU A 195 24.35 -5.27 13.82
N LYS A 196 23.83 -6.36 14.42
CA LYS A 196 23.95 -7.73 13.89
C LYS A 196 22.67 -8.50 14.15
N TRP A 197 22.42 -9.50 13.33
CA TRP A 197 21.35 -10.46 13.57
C TRP A 197 21.65 -11.29 14.81
N TYR A 198 20.84 -11.20 15.84
CA TYR A 198 20.89 -12.04 17.02
C TYR A 198 19.72 -13.02 17.02
N LEU A 199 19.99 -14.27 17.37
CA LEU A 199 18.95 -15.25 17.68
C LEU A 199 18.37 -14.92 19.08
N HIS A 200 17.62 -13.84 19.21
CA HIS A 200 16.82 -13.61 20.40
C HIS A 200 15.71 -14.66 20.42
N GLY A 201 15.96 -15.71 21.25
CA GLY A 201 14.94 -16.68 21.65
C GLY A 201 13.83 -16.89 20.63
N LEU A 202 14.15 -17.42 19.46
CA LEU A 202 13.13 -18.07 18.67
C LEU A 202 12.54 -19.12 19.58
N LYS A 203 11.47 -18.78 20.32
CA LYS A 203 10.54 -19.78 20.82
C LYS A 203 10.33 -20.68 19.63
N LYS A 204 10.69 -21.95 19.75
CA LYS A 204 10.68 -22.98 18.70
C LYS A 204 9.72 -22.60 17.60
N VAL A 205 10.20 -22.52 16.34
CA VAL A 205 9.32 -22.43 15.17
C VAL A 205 8.22 -23.44 15.43
N PRO A 206 6.94 -23.03 15.47
CA PRO A 206 5.85 -23.97 15.75
C PRO A 206 6.01 -25.13 14.79
N ASP A 207 5.96 -26.36 15.32
CA ASP A 207 6.18 -27.56 14.54
C ASP A 207 5.29 -27.50 13.29
N LYS A 208 5.81 -27.88 12.12
CA LYS A 208 5.11 -27.76 10.82
C LYS A 208 3.65 -28.26 10.86
N LYS A 209 3.28 -29.03 11.87
CA LYS A 209 1.90 -29.47 12.12
C LYS A 209 0.96 -28.37 12.61
N GLU A 210 1.43 -27.36 13.34
CA GLU A 210 0.57 -26.26 13.84
C GLU A 210 0.36 -25.15 12.81
N VAL A 211 1.25 -25.02 11.82
CA VAL A 211 1.13 -24.05 10.73
C VAL A 211 0.10 -24.49 9.68
N LYS A 212 -0.14 -25.79 9.53
CA LYS A 212 -1.09 -26.35 8.54
C LYS A 212 -2.55 -25.94 8.74
N THR A 213 -2.93 -25.50 9.92
CA THR A 213 -4.32 -25.09 10.21
C THR A 213 -4.64 -23.64 9.96
N ARG A 214 -3.62 -22.77 9.78
CA ARG A 214 -3.84 -21.33 9.55
C ARG A 214 -3.43 -20.81 8.18
N TYR A 215 -2.64 -21.55 7.41
CA TYR A 215 -2.16 -21.13 6.11
C TYR A 215 -2.19 -22.32 5.14
N ARG A 216 -3.27 -22.49 4.42
CA ARG A 216 -3.26 -23.23 3.16
C ARG A 216 -2.68 -22.30 2.11
N GLY A 217 -1.38 -22.16 2.06
CA GLY A 217 -0.68 -21.47 0.99
C GLY A 217 -0.60 -22.37 -0.26
N PRO A 218 -0.53 -21.78 -1.46
CA PRO A 218 -0.58 -22.48 -2.74
C PRO A 218 0.76 -23.13 -3.18
N PHE A 219 1.66 -23.39 -2.27
CA PHE A 219 2.91 -24.09 -2.58
C PHE A 219 2.90 -25.50 -1.97
N GLN A 220 2.05 -26.36 -2.47
CA GLN A 220 2.16 -27.82 -2.44
C GLN A 220 1.53 -28.34 -3.72
N ASP A 221 2.41 -28.54 -4.68
CA ASP A 221 2.67 -29.60 -5.69
C ASP A 221 3.50 -29.04 -6.82
#